data_f905ccdcdf7ae2e5c13f8e0a806e304a
#
_entry.id   f905ccdcdf7ae2e5c13f8e0a806e304a
#
_cell.length_a   1.000
_cell.length_b   1.000
_cell.length_c   1.000
_cell.angle_alpha   90.00
_cell.angle_beta   90.00
_cell.angle_gamma   90.00
#
_symmetry.space_group_name_H-M   'P 1'
#
loop_
_entity.id
_entity.type
_entity.pdbx_description
1 polymer ?
#
loop_
_entity_poly.entity_id
_entity_poly.type
_entity_poly.pdbx_seq_one_letter_code
_entity_poly.pdbx_strand_id
1 'polypeptide(L)' 'MINEKTDELIDLRIKICEQINELPDDVHISVLYARYIELKAWKTIATEMKYNYNYLFHIHGAALSEFYKMYKQGINPEI' A
#
# COMPACT_ATOMS: atom_id res chain seq x y z
N MET A 1 -20.05 6.94 -21.15
CA MET A 1 -20.87 6.84 -19.93
C MET A 1 -20.06 6.27 -18.79
N ILE A 2 -20.17 6.86 -17.63
CA ILE A 2 -19.40 6.43 -16.49
C ILE A 2 -20.14 5.38 -15.71
N ASN A 3 -19.46 4.30 -15.40
CA ASN A 3 -20.02 3.20 -14.65
C ASN A 3 -19.84 3.47 -13.16
N GLU A 4 -20.90 3.35 -12.38
CA GLU A 4 -20.83 3.64 -10.94
C GLU A 4 -19.77 2.78 -10.24
N LYS A 5 -19.70 1.51 -10.62
CA LYS A 5 -18.70 0.64 -10.00
C LYS A 5 -17.28 1.08 -10.33
N THR A 6 -17.08 1.56 -11.55
CA THR A 6 -15.78 2.08 -11.93
C THR A 6 -15.42 3.31 -11.12
N ASP A 7 -16.40 4.21 -10.90
CA ASP A 7 -16.17 5.39 -10.11
C ASP A 7 -15.82 5.03 -8.67
N GLU A 8 -16.53 4.05 -8.11
CA GLU A 8 -16.25 3.62 -6.74
C GLU A 8 -14.86 3.05 -6.61
N LEU A 9 -14.41 2.28 -7.60
CA LEU A 9 -13.07 1.72 -7.57
C LEU A 9 -12.01 2.80 -7.68
N ILE A 10 -12.25 3.80 -8.50
CA ILE A 10 -11.31 4.90 -8.65
C ILE A 10 -11.23 5.68 -7.33
N ASP A 11 -12.36 5.96 -6.72
CA ASP A 11 -12.40 6.69 -5.46
C ASP A 11 -11.68 5.93 -4.35
N LEU A 12 -11.90 4.61 -4.29
CA LEU A 12 -11.25 3.78 -3.29
C LEU A 12 -9.74 3.76 -3.51
N ARG A 13 -9.31 3.67 -4.76
CA ARG A 13 -7.90 3.66 -5.08
C ARG A 13 -7.22 4.95 -4.66
N ILE A 14 -7.87 6.08 -4.90
CA ILE A 14 -7.35 7.38 -4.49
C ILE A 14 -7.23 7.44 -2.98
N LYS A 15 -8.24 6.97 -2.26
CA LYS A 15 -8.23 6.98 -0.82
C LYS A 15 -7.09 6.14 -0.27
N ILE A 16 -6.90 4.95 -0.81
CA ILE A 16 -5.83 4.07 -0.35
C ILE A 16 -4.47 4.71 -0.64
N CYS A 17 -4.33 5.33 -1.80
CA CYS A 17 -3.09 6.01 -2.14
C CYS A 17 -2.78 7.11 -1.14
N GLU A 18 -3.78 7.90 -0.78
CA GLU A 18 -3.59 8.96 0.21
C GLU A 18 -3.21 8.39 1.57
N GLN A 19 -3.86 7.29 1.96
CA GLN A 19 -3.56 6.66 3.23
C GLN A 19 -2.14 6.12 3.28
N ILE A 20 -1.69 5.51 2.19
CA ILE A 20 -0.32 5.01 2.12
C ILE A 20 0.66 6.17 2.28
N ASN A 21 0.39 7.29 1.61
CA ASN A 21 1.30 8.43 1.65
C ASN A 21 1.35 9.11 3.01
N GLU A 22 0.44 8.79 3.90
CA GLU A 22 0.46 9.34 5.25
C GLU A 22 1.33 8.56 6.22
N LEU A 23 1.87 7.42 5.77
CA LEU A 23 2.76 6.65 6.63
C LEU A 23 4.02 7.45 6.92
N PRO A 24 4.58 7.28 8.13
CA PRO A 24 5.77 8.05 8.52
C PRO A 24 7.06 7.59 7.88
N ASP A 25 7.13 6.36 7.38
CA ASP A 25 8.37 5.80 6.85
C ASP A 25 8.34 5.81 5.33
N ASP A 26 9.28 6.54 4.73
CA ASP A 26 9.33 6.66 3.27
C ASP A 26 9.53 5.34 2.57
N VAL A 27 10.28 4.43 3.18
CA VAL A 27 10.51 3.12 2.56
C VAL A 27 9.21 2.33 2.56
N HIS A 28 8.45 2.40 3.65
CA HIS A 28 7.15 1.74 3.72
C HIS A 28 6.22 2.29 2.63
N ILE A 29 6.20 3.61 2.48
CA ILE A 29 5.38 4.23 1.44
C ILE A 29 5.78 3.70 0.07
N SER A 30 7.08 3.67 -0.21
CA SER A 30 7.56 3.23 -1.51
C SER A 30 7.19 1.79 -1.82
N VAL A 31 7.34 0.91 -0.85
CA VAL A 31 7.03 -0.51 -1.06
C VAL A 31 5.54 -0.73 -1.29
N LEU A 32 4.71 -0.13 -0.44
CA LEU A 32 3.27 -0.31 -0.59
C LEU A 32 2.75 0.33 -1.86
N TYR A 33 3.25 1.49 -2.20
CA TYR A 33 2.83 2.18 -3.41
C TYR A 33 3.20 1.35 -4.65
N ALA A 34 4.45 0.88 -4.70
CA ALA A 34 4.91 0.10 -5.84
C ALA A 34 4.10 -1.17 -6.02
N ARG A 35 3.79 -1.85 -4.92
CA ARG A 35 3.11 -3.14 -5.01
C ARG A 35 1.62 -2.99 -5.27
N TYR A 36 0.96 -2.07 -4.58
CA TYR A 36 -0.50 -2.01 -4.59
C TYR A 36 -1.08 -0.94 -5.49
N ILE A 37 -0.34 0.12 -5.76
CA ILE A 37 -0.81 1.17 -6.66
C ILE A 37 -0.24 0.98 -8.05
N GLU A 38 1.07 0.76 -8.14
CA GLU A 38 1.73 0.57 -9.43
C GLU A 38 1.69 -0.88 -9.90
N LEU A 39 1.29 -1.79 -9.03
CA LEU A 39 1.11 -3.21 -9.35
C LEU A 39 2.37 -3.87 -9.88
N LYS A 40 3.52 -3.49 -9.34
CA LYS A 40 4.79 -4.06 -9.77
C LYS A 40 5.00 -5.44 -9.16
N ALA A 41 5.70 -6.29 -9.90
CA ALA A 41 6.09 -7.59 -9.39
C ALA A 41 7.13 -7.43 -8.28
N TRP A 42 7.15 -8.38 -7.35
CA TRP A 42 8.11 -8.34 -6.26
C TRP A 42 9.54 -8.27 -6.74
N LYS A 43 9.86 -9.02 -7.80
CA LYS A 43 11.20 -9.01 -8.36
C LYS A 43 11.59 -7.63 -8.85
N THR A 44 10.66 -6.96 -9.49
CA THR A 44 10.90 -5.61 -10.00
C THR A 44 11.15 -4.63 -8.85
N ILE A 45 10.32 -4.73 -7.80
CA ILE A 45 10.46 -3.85 -6.65
C ILE A 45 11.82 -4.07 -5.98
N ALA A 46 12.20 -5.33 -5.80
CA ALA A 46 13.48 -5.65 -5.17
C ALA A 46 14.64 -5.07 -5.97
N THR A 47 14.56 -5.20 -7.29
CA THR A 47 15.62 -4.69 -8.16
C THR A 47 15.70 -3.18 -8.10
N GLU A 48 14.56 -2.51 -8.19
CA GLU A 48 14.54 -1.05 -8.21
C GLU A 48 14.98 -0.45 -6.88
N MET A 49 14.62 -1.09 -5.79
CA MET A 49 15.00 -0.60 -4.46
C MET A 49 16.35 -1.14 -4.00
N LYS A 50 16.93 -2.04 -4.79
CA LYS A 50 18.23 -2.64 -4.49
C LYS A 50 18.21 -3.43 -3.18
N TYR A 51 17.12 -4.12 -2.94
CA TYR A 51 16.96 -5.00 -1.78
C TYR A 51 16.91 -6.44 -2.24
N ASN A 52 17.36 -7.38 -1.38
CA ASN A 52 17.12 -8.77 -1.68
C ASN A 52 15.67 -9.13 -1.30
N TYR A 53 15.21 -10.27 -1.78
CA TYR A 53 13.82 -10.68 -1.58
C TYR A 53 13.45 -10.79 -0.10
N ASN A 54 14.30 -11.43 0.69
CA ASN A 54 13.95 -11.64 2.10
C ASN A 54 13.81 -10.32 2.83
N TYR A 55 14.69 -9.39 2.54
CA TYR A 55 14.62 -8.09 3.18
C TYR A 55 13.39 -7.32 2.73
N LEU A 56 13.07 -7.42 1.43
CA LEU A 56 11.89 -6.75 0.89
C LEU A 56 10.62 -7.27 1.57
N PHE A 57 10.49 -8.57 1.74
CA PHE A 57 9.31 -9.12 2.39
C PHE A 57 9.26 -8.73 3.85
N HIS A 58 10.39 -8.59 4.50
CA HIS A 58 10.42 -8.10 5.87
C HIS A 58 9.89 -6.67 5.94
N ILE A 59 10.35 -5.82 5.04
CA ILE A 59 9.87 -4.44 4.97
C ILE A 59 8.39 -4.38 4.65
N HIS A 60 7.96 -5.23 3.73
CA HIS A 60 6.55 -5.28 3.36
C HIS A 60 5.68 -5.63 4.56
N GLY A 61 6.09 -6.62 5.35
CA GLY A 61 5.34 -6.97 6.55
C GLY A 61 5.28 -5.83 7.54
N ALA A 62 6.41 -5.14 7.73
CA ALA A 62 6.45 -4.00 8.64
C ALA A 62 5.56 -2.86 8.15
N ALA A 63 5.58 -2.62 6.83
CA ALA A 63 4.74 -1.57 6.24
C ALA A 63 3.26 -1.87 6.41
N LEU A 64 2.86 -3.11 6.19
CA LEU A 64 1.47 -3.50 6.38
C LEU A 64 1.05 -3.36 7.83
N SER A 65 1.94 -3.73 8.75
CA SER A 65 1.65 -3.60 10.17
C SER A 65 1.44 -2.13 10.55
N GLU A 66 2.29 -1.26 10.02
CA GLU A 66 2.17 0.17 10.28
C GLU A 66 0.87 0.73 9.71
N PHE A 67 0.56 0.36 8.48
CA PHE A 67 -0.67 0.79 7.84
C PHE A 67 -1.89 0.32 8.65
N TYR A 68 -1.87 -0.92 9.07
CA TYR A 68 -2.96 -1.49 9.84
C TYR A 68 -3.16 -0.74 11.15
N LYS A 69 -2.06 -0.42 11.84
CA LYS A 69 -2.15 0.30 13.10
C LYS A 69 -2.76 1.68 12.92
N MET A 70 -2.42 2.36 11.83
CA MET A 70 -2.92 3.70 11.60
C MET A 70 -4.40 3.73 11.28
N TYR A 71 -4.89 2.73 10.57
CA TYR A 71 -6.27 2.79 10.06
C TYR A 71 -7.20 1.76 10.67
N LYS A 72 -6.71 1.00 11.60
CA LYS A 72 -7.51 -0.06 12.21
C LYS A 72 -8.78 0.46 12.86
N GLN A 73 -8.67 1.54 13.61
CA GLN A 73 -9.81 2.06 14.35
C GLN A 73 -10.83 2.69 13.42
N GLY A 74 -10.38 3.33 12.37
CA GLY A 74 -11.29 3.96 11.45
C GLY A 74 -12.05 2.97 10.59
N ILE A 75 -11.50 1.77 10.43
CA ILE A 75 -12.10 0.75 9.58
C ILE A 75 -12.99 -0.17 10.37
N ASN A 76 -12.63 -0.44 11.60
CA ASN A 76 -13.26 -1.48 12.37
C ASN A 76 -14.63 -1.05 12.85
N PRO A 77 -15.56 -1.71 12.51
CA PRO A 77 -16.86 -1.50 13.02
C PRO A 77 -17.08 -2.30 14.25
N GLU A 78 -16.94 -2.75 14.58
CA GLU A 78 -17.10 -3.64 15.31
C GLU A 78 -17.38 -4.59 15.24
N ILE A 79 -17.00 -4.76 14.99
CA ILE A 79 -17.19 -5.51 14.81
C ILE A 79 -17.35 -5.80 15.27
#